data_61b80b8a6b2cf629200794e78158bd3c
#
_entry.id   61b80b8a6b2cf629200794e78158bd3c
#
_cell.length_a   1.000
_cell.length_b   1.000
_cell.length_c   1.000
_cell.angle_alpha   90.00
_cell.angle_beta   90.00
_cell.angle_gamma   90.00
#
_symmetry.space_group_name_H-M   'P 1'
#
loop_
_entity.id
_entity.type
_entity.pdbx_description
1 polymer ?
#
loop_
_entity_poly.entity_id
_entity_poly.type
_entity_poly.pdbx_seq_one_letter_code
_entity_poly.pdbx_strand_id
1 'polypeptide(L)'
;MSSLPVPSHIHYELLLQLLERQTLPALHNEMKHPHLGAKLNVSREHLQAAIINLRKAFALQKQVEDICEYHGIEVSYRWSLSETEQEMGRSLKEISKPPTNS
;
A
#
# COMPACT_ATOMS: atom_id res chain seq x y z
N MET A 1 3.65 -4.94 28.07
CA MET A 1 4.63 -4.45 27.15
C MET A 1 3.99 -3.75 25.98
N SER A 2 4.40 -2.56 25.76
CA SER A 2 3.78 -1.84 24.68
C SER A 2 4.58 -2.04 23.40
N SER A 3 3.87 -2.36 22.35
CA SER A 3 4.42 -2.32 21.02
C SER A 3 3.46 -1.52 20.16
N LEU A 4 4.02 -0.82 19.17
CA LEU A 4 3.22 -0.01 18.27
C LEU A 4 2.97 -0.80 16.99
N PRO A 5 1.72 -1.18 16.70
CA PRO A 5 1.44 -1.86 15.45
C PRO A 5 1.43 -0.86 14.30
N VAL A 6 2.14 -1.18 13.24
CA VAL A 6 2.19 -0.36 12.03
C VAL A 6 2.06 -1.27 10.81
N PRO A 7 1.63 -0.72 9.67
CA PRO A 7 1.57 -1.50 8.45
C PRO A 7 2.97 -1.96 8.04
N SER A 8 3.08 -3.17 7.53
CA SER A 8 4.33 -3.63 6.96
C SER A 8 4.74 -2.73 5.78
N HIS A 9 6.03 -2.47 5.63
CA HIS A 9 6.52 -1.63 4.54
C HIS A 9 6.16 -2.17 3.16
N ILE A 10 6.04 -3.48 3.05
CA ILE A 10 5.71 -4.10 1.77
C ILE A 10 4.34 -3.63 1.26
N HIS A 11 3.43 -3.27 2.16
CA HIS A 11 2.14 -2.74 1.74
C HIS A 11 2.29 -1.45 0.95
N TYR A 12 3.13 -0.54 1.43
CA TYR A 12 3.40 0.71 0.72
C TYR A 12 4.10 0.43 -0.60
N GLU A 13 5.11 -0.42 -0.56
CA GLU A 13 5.90 -0.72 -1.76
C GLU A 13 5.05 -1.36 -2.84
N LEU A 14 4.20 -2.31 -2.46
CA LEU A 14 3.34 -2.98 -3.42
C LEU A 14 2.33 -2.00 -4.04
N LEU A 15 1.69 -1.18 -3.20
CA LEU A 15 0.73 -0.19 -3.70
C LEU A 15 1.40 0.80 -4.65
N LEU A 16 2.59 1.28 -4.28
CA LEU A 16 3.31 2.22 -5.14
C LEU A 16 3.70 1.59 -6.46
N GLN A 17 4.19 0.36 -6.43
CA GLN A 17 4.57 -0.33 -7.66
C GLN A 17 3.37 -0.58 -8.56
N LEU A 18 2.25 -0.99 -7.99
CA LEU A 18 1.04 -1.20 -8.77
C LEU A 18 0.55 0.09 -9.41
N LEU A 19 0.53 1.18 -8.64
CA LEU A 19 0.06 2.46 -9.15
C LEU A 19 0.98 3.00 -10.23
N GLU A 20 2.29 2.92 -10.03
CA GLU A 20 3.25 3.50 -10.95
C GLU A 20 3.51 2.64 -12.18
N ARG A 21 3.49 1.33 -12.02
CA ARG A 21 3.87 0.42 -13.10
C ARG A 21 2.70 -0.17 -13.86
N GLN A 22 1.52 -0.15 -13.27
CA GLN A 22 0.34 -0.73 -13.92
C GLN A 22 -0.78 0.29 -14.11
N THR A 23 -1.19 0.96 -13.04
CA THR A 23 -2.33 1.87 -13.12
C THR A 23 -2.02 3.10 -13.98
N LEU A 24 -0.91 3.76 -13.71
CA LEU A 24 -0.57 4.99 -14.43
C LEU A 24 -0.33 4.75 -15.92
N PRO A 25 0.45 3.73 -16.32
CA PRO A 25 0.61 3.45 -17.75
C PRO A 25 -0.70 3.07 -18.44
N ALA A 26 -1.56 2.32 -17.76
CA ALA A 26 -2.85 1.96 -18.32
C ALA A 26 -3.73 3.19 -18.52
N LEU A 27 -3.71 4.12 -17.57
CA LEU A 27 -4.45 5.37 -17.71
C LEU A 27 -3.93 6.20 -18.88
N HIS A 28 -2.59 6.32 -19.01
CA HIS A 28 -1.99 7.03 -20.13
C HIS A 28 -2.41 6.42 -21.47
N ASN A 29 -2.50 5.09 -21.53
CA ASN A 29 -2.92 4.42 -22.73
C ASN A 29 -4.38 4.76 -23.08
N GLU A 30 -5.26 4.81 -22.08
CA GLU A 30 -6.65 5.20 -22.29
C GLU A 30 -6.76 6.65 -22.75
N MET A 31 -5.86 7.52 -22.29
CA MET A 31 -5.87 8.93 -22.67
C MET A 31 -5.50 9.17 -24.14
N LYS A 32 -5.00 8.17 -24.82
CA LYS A 32 -4.71 8.26 -26.25
C LYS A 32 -5.96 8.27 -27.11
N HIS A 33 -7.09 7.84 -26.57
CA HIS A 33 -8.34 7.89 -27.30
C HIS A 33 -8.82 9.33 -27.44
N PRO A 34 -9.18 9.76 -28.65
CA PRO A 34 -9.54 11.17 -28.90
C PRO A 34 -10.68 11.70 -28.03
N HIS A 35 -11.59 10.82 -27.64
CA HIS A 35 -12.74 11.24 -26.86
C HIS A 35 -12.48 11.29 -25.37
N LEU A 36 -11.41 10.66 -24.89
CA LEU A 36 -11.19 10.47 -23.47
C LEU A 36 -10.01 11.27 -22.92
N GLY A 37 -9.08 11.69 -23.78
CA GLY A 37 -7.86 12.33 -23.32
C GLY A 37 -8.10 13.50 -22.37
N ALA A 38 -8.91 14.45 -22.80
CA ALA A 38 -9.19 15.62 -21.97
C ALA A 38 -9.99 15.24 -20.71
N LYS A 39 -10.91 14.29 -20.84
CA LYS A 39 -11.75 13.87 -19.74
C LYS A 39 -10.95 13.14 -18.67
N LEU A 40 -9.91 12.43 -19.06
CA LEU A 40 -9.09 11.66 -18.13
C LEU A 40 -7.92 12.46 -17.56
N ASN A 41 -7.75 13.70 -17.97
CA ASN A 41 -6.67 14.53 -17.47
C ASN A 41 -6.77 14.75 -15.95
N VAL A 42 -7.97 14.99 -15.45
CA VAL A 42 -8.19 15.14 -14.01
C VAL A 42 -7.87 13.84 -13.27
N SER A 43 -8.25 12.71 -13.87
CA SER A 43 -7.94 11.41 -13.28
C SER A 43 -6.43 11.20 -13.18
N ARG A 44 -5.68 11.60 -14.20
CA ARG A 44 -4.22 11.50 -14.15
C ARG A 44 -3.64 12.35 -13.01
N GLU A 45 -4.15 13.56 -12.84
CA GLU A 45 -3.71 14.43 -11.76
C GLU A 45 -4.00 13.82 -10.40
N HIS A 46 -5.20 13.27 -10.23
CA HIS A 46 -5.56 12.61 -8.98
C HIS A 46 -4.68 11.38 -8.71
N LEU A 47 -4.40 10.60 -9.74
CA LEU A 47 -3.56 9.44 -9.59
C LEU A 47 -2.14 9.82 -9.20
N GLN A 48 -1.59 10.84 -9.83
CA GLN A 48 -0.26 11.34 -9.48
C GLN A 48 -0.22 11.86 -8.06
N ALA A 49 -1.27 12.57 -7.64
CA ALA A 49 -1.37 13.05 -6.27
C ALA A 49 -1.44 11.88 -5.27
N ALA A 50 -2.17 10.83 -5.62
CA ALA A 50 -2.26 9.64 -4.77
C ALA A 50 -0.89 9.00 -4.58
N ILE A 51 -0.12 8.89 -5.65
CA ILE A 51 1.23 8.32 -5.58
C ILE A 51 2.12 9.17 -4.69
N ILE A 52 2.09 10.49 -4.88
CA ILE A 52 2.90 11.40 -4.07
C ILE A 52 2.51 11.31 -2.59
N ASN A 53 1.22 11.32 -2.31
CA ASN A 53 0.75 11.26 -0.94
C ASN A 53 1.09 9.93 -0.28
N LEU A 54 1.05 8.85 -1.03
CA LEU A 54 1.41 7.55 -0.49
C LEU A 54 2.90 7.48 -0.16
N ARG A 55 3.75 8.08 -1.00
CA ARG A 55 5.18 8.18 -0.70
C ARG A 55 5.42 9.01 0.55
N LYS A 56 4.69 10.11 0.71
CA LYS A 56 4.79 10.92 1.92
C LYS A 56 4.35 10.15 3.15
N ALA A 57 3.26 9.41 3.03
CA ALA A 57 2.76 8.60 4.15
C ALA A 57 3.80 7.56 4.57
N PHE A 58 4.42 6.91 3.60
CA PHE A 58 5.46 5.93 3.89
C PHE A 58 6.65 6.56 4.60
N ALA A 59 7.10 7.72 4.11
CA ALA A 59 8.21 8.43 4.74
C ALA A 59 7.87 8.85 6.18
N LEU A 60 6.64 9.31 6.39
CA LEU A 60 6.20 9.70 7.72
C LEU A 60 6.12 8.51 8.67
N GLN A 61 5.67 7.37 8.17
CA GLN A 61 5.68 6.17 8.99
C GLN A 61 7.09 5.79 9.42
N LYS A 62 8.06 5.89 8.52
CA LYS A 62 9.46 5.60 8.87
C LYS A 62 9.94 6.53 9.97
N GLN A 63 9.53 7.79 9.95
CA GLN A 63 9.88 8.72 11.01
C GLN A 63 9.26 8.32 12.34
N VAL A 64 8.01 7.86 12.32
CA VAL A 64 7.36 7.36 13.53
C VAL A 64 8.15 6.17 14.09
N GLU A 65 8.56 5.27 13.23
CA GLU A 65 9.34 4.10 13.64
C GLU A 65 10.67 4.50 14.27
N ASP A 66 11.35 5.48 13.67
CA ASP A 66 12.62 5.95 14.19
C ASP A 66 12.46 6.57 15.57
N ILE A 67 11.43 7.36 15.76
CA ILE A 67 11.16 7.99 17.04
C ILE A 67 10.83 6.94 18.10
N CYS A 68 10.03 5.96 17.74
CA CYS A 68 9.69 4.87 18.66
C CYS A 68 10.93 4.10 19.07
N GLU A 69 11.77 3.79 18.10
CA GLU A 69 13.01 3.06 18.37
C GLU A 69 13.93 3.85 19.29
N TYR A 70 14.03 5.15 19.06
CA TYR A 70 14.82 6.03 19.90
C TYR A 70 14.35 6.00 21.37
N HIS A 71 13.04 5.88 21.57
CA HIS A 71 12.46 5.86 22.91
C HIS A 71 12.26 4.46 23.47
N GLY A 72 12.77 3.44 22.80
CA GLY A 72 12.66 2.08 23.28
C GLY A 72 11.29 1.46 23.09
N ILE A 73 10.47 2.01 22.23
CA ILE A 73 9.15 1.45 21.91
C ILE A 73 9.31 0.45 20.77
N GLU A 74 8.88 -0.77 20.99
CA GLU A 74 8.96 -1.80 19.97
C GLU A 74 7.92 -1.56 18.90
N VAL A 75 8.31 -1.72 17.64
CA VAL A 75 7.40 -1.59 16.51
C VAL A 75 7.05 -2.96 16.00
N SER A 76 5.75 -3.19 15.82
CA SER A 76 5.23 -4.48 15.36
C SER A 76 4.62 -4.30 13.97
N TYR A 77 5.23 -4.92 12.97
CA TYR A 77 4.74 -4.83 11.59
C TYR A 77 3.58 -5.79 11.39
N ARG A 78 2.49 -5.29 10.85
CA ARG A 78 1.26 -6.05 10.72
C ARG A 78 0.82 -6.13 9.25
N TRP A 79 0.27 -7.28 8.91
CA TRP A 79 -0.31 -7.50 7.59
C TRP A 79 -1.80 -7.20 7.57
N SER A 80 -2.47 -7.40 8.68
CA SER A 80 -3.91 -7.20 8.78
C SER A 80 -4.26 -6.63 10.15
N LEU A 81 -5.51 -6.31 10.32
CA LEU A 81 -5.99 -5.65 11.53
C LEU A 81 -5.89 -6.52 12.78
N SER A 82 -5.99 -7.82 12.64
CA SER A 82 -6.15 -8.70 13.80
C SER A 82 -5.09 -9.77 13.93
N GLU A 83 -4.09 -9.81 13.07
CA GLU A 83 -3.21 -10.96 12.98
C GLU A 83 -1.79 -10.69 13.42
N THR A 84 -1.25 -11.60 14.21
CA THR A 84 0.18 -11.69 14.46
C THR A 84 0.84 -12.32 13.23
N GLU A 85 2.17 -12.38 13.24
CA GLU A 85 2.89 -13.02 12.14
C GLU A 85 2.46 -14.48 11.94
N GLN A 86 2.21 -15.20 13.04
CA GLN A 86 1.75 -16.58 12.94
C GLN A 86 0.37 -16.66 12.33
N GLU A 87 -0.51 -15.79 12.77
CA GLU A 87 -1.86 -15.73 12.23
C GLU A 87 -1.86 -15.29 10.78
N MET A 88 -0.95 -14.39 10.44
CA MET A 88 -0.80 -13.96 9.07
C MET A 88 -0.46 -15.13 8.14
N GLY A 89 0.44 -16.00 8.56
CA GLY A 89 0.78 -17.16 7.76
C GLY A 89 -0.41 -18.04 7.48
N ARG A 90 -1.26 -18.26 8.49
CA ARG A 90 -2.47 -19.04 8.32
C ARG A 90 -3.47 -18.32 7.43
N SER A 91 -3.63 -17.05 7.61
CA SER A 91 -4.56 -16.26 6.81
C SER A 91 -4.18 -16.25 5.35
N LEU A 92 -2.90 -16.10 5.04
CA LEU A 92 -2.43 -16.16 3.68
C LEU A 92 -2.68 -17.52 3.04
N LYS A 93 -2.57 -18.57 3.84
CA LYS A 93 -2.89 -19.91 3.40
C LYS A 93 -4.34 -20.02 2.99
N GLU A 94 -5.24 -19.45 3.77
CA GLU A 94 -6.66 -19.45 3.47
C GLU A 94 -6.98 -18.63 2.22
N ILE A 95 -6.34 -17.49 2.08
CA ILE A 95 -6.54 -16.62 0.93
C ILE A 95 -6.08 -17.30 -0.35
N SER A 96 -5.01 -18.07 -0.30
CA SER A 96 -4.48 -18.72 -1.48
C SER A 96 -5.27 -19.94 -1.91
N LYS A 97 -6.21 -20.40 -1.09
CA LYS A 97 -7.06 -21.52 -1.48
C LYS A 97 -8.03 -21.10 -2.59
N PRO A 98 -8.33 -21.99 -3.53
CA PRO A 98 -9.30 -21.68 -4.56
C PRO A 98 -10.66 -21.36 -3.95
N PRO A 99 -11.41 -20.42 -4.54
CA PRO A 99 -12.74 -20.07 -4.00
C PRO A 99 -13.68 -21.23 -3.90
N THR A 100 -13.51 -22.22 -4.76
CA THR A 100 -14.36 -23.40 -4.76
C THR A 100 -14.21 -24.26 -3.52
N ASN A 101 -13.19 -24.01 -2.73
CA ASN A 101 -12.96 -24.74 -1.51
C ASN A 101 -13.72 -24.17 -0.33
N SER A 102 -14.45 -23.17 -0.58
CA SER A 102 -15.25 -22.56 0.46
C SER A 102 -16.34 -23.48 0.92
#